data_797ad9df0868829cf27a47465f6fdaab
#
_entry.id   797ad9df0868829cf27a47465f6fdaab
#
_cell.length_a   1.000
_cell.length_b   1.000
_cell.length_c   1.000
_cell.angle_alpha   90.00
_cell.angle_beta   90.00
_cell.angle_gamma   90.00
#
_symmetry.space_group_name_H-M   'P 1'
#
loop_
_entity.id
_entity.type
_entity.pdbx_description
1 polymer ?
#
loop_
_entity_poly.entity_id
_entity_poly.type
_entity_poly.pdbx_seq_one_letter_code
_entity_poly.pdbx_strand_id
1 'polypeptide(L)'
;MKKRNLLLAALLLILVAPSFAAKVDTLLIKSPSMNKDVQVVVVTPDAALGKKAVACPAIYLLHGYGGNAKTWIGIKPNLPQIADEKGIIFVCPDGKNSWYWDSPKDPS
;
A
#
# COMPACT_ATOMS: atom_id res chain seq x y z
N MET A 1 27.64 -28.64 26.43
CA MET A 1 28.06 -27.39 25.72
C MET A 1 27.57 -27.33 24.29
N LYS A 2 27.76 -28.38 23.48
CA LYS A 2 27.34 -28.37 22.05
C LYS A 2 25.84 -28.24 21.83
N LYS A 3 24.98 -28.82 22.71
CA LYS A 3 23.51 -28.73 22.61
C LYS A 3 22.98 -27.31 22.87
N ARG A 4 23.63 -26.53 23.75
CA ARG A 4 23.26 -25.16 24.04
C ARG A 4 23.49 -24.21 22.86
N ASN A 5 24.57 -24.40 22.10
CA ASN A 5 24.90 -23.60 20.93
C ASN A 5 23.95 -23.88 19.76
N LEU A 6 23.50 -25.13 19.60
CA LEU A 6 22.50 -25.52 18.61
C LEU A 6 21.12 -24.90 18.89
N LEU A 7 20.71 -24.83 20.16
CA LEU A 7 19.47 -24.16 20.56
C LEU A 7 19.48 -22.66 20.30
N LEU A 8 20.61 -22.00 20.56
CA LEU A 8 20.80 -20.57 20.27
C LEU A 8 20.77 -20.28 18.77
N ALA A 9 21.38 -21.12 17.94
CA ALA A 9 21.36 -20.99 16.48
C ALA A 9 19.95 -21.21 15.92
N ALA A 10 19.17 -22.17 16.45
CA ALA A 10 17.78 -22.40 16.08
C ALA A 10 16.88 -21.22 16.47
N LEU A 11 17.11 -20.62 17.64
CA LEU A 11 16.36 -19.45 18.11
C LEU A 11 16.63 -18.22 17.23
N LEU A 12 17.88 -18.01 16.79
CA LEU A 12 18.25 -16.94 15.86
C LEU A 12 17.59 -17.10 14.50
N LEU A 13 17.46 -18.34 13.99
CA LEU A 13 16.77 -18.63 12.74
C LEU A 13 15.26 -18.35 12.79
N ILE A 14 14.62 -18.55 13.93
CA ILE A 14 13.20 -18.25 14.13
C ILE A 14 12.93 -16.74 14.16
N LEU A 15 13.92 -15.92 14.55
CA LEU A 15 13.80 -14.47 14.60
C LEU A 15 13.96 -13.79 13.22
N VAL A 16 14.40 -14.50 12.18
CA VAL A 16 14.47 -14.00 10.81
C VAL A 16 13.13 -14.22 10.13
N ALA A 17 12.12 -13.43 10.52
CA ALA A 17 10.86 -13.38 9.78
C ALA A 17 11.06 -12.62 8.46
N PRO A 18 10.43 -13.05 7.34
CA PRO A 18 10.47 -12.26 6.12
C PRO A 18 9.83 -10.90 6.41
N SER A 19 10.60 -9.84 6.27
CA SER A 19 10.12 -8.47 6.38
C SER A 19 9.85 -7.93 4.99
N PHE A 20 8.69 -7.29 4.79
CA PHE A 20 8.38 -6.58 3.56
C PHE A 20 8.93 -5.16 3.67
N ALA A 21 9.72 -4.75 2.67
CA ALA A 21 10.30 -3.42 2.60
C ALA A 21 9.38 -2.40 1.94
N ALA A 22 8.25 -2.83 1.37
CA ALA A 22 7.24 -1.96 0.79
C ALA A 22 6.69 -0.98 1.84
N LYS A 23 6.51 0.26 1.44
CA LYS A 23 6.01 1.33 2.28
C LYS A 23 4.53 1.56 2.01
N VAL A 24 3.73 1.67 3.08
CA VAL A 24 2.31 2.01 3.01
C VAL A 24 2.13 3.42 3.57
N ASP A 25 1.69 4.34 2.72
CA ASP A 25 1.42 5.73 3.09
C ASP A 25 -0.04 6.06 2.91
N THR A 26 -0.59 6.85 3.84
CA THR A 26 -1.88 7.50 3.68
C THR A 26 -1.64 8.97 3.42
N LEU A 27 -2.04 9.44 2.23
CA LEU A 27 -1.81 10.80 1.77
C LEU A 27 -3.13 11.54 1.64
N LEU A 28 -3.09 12.86 1.86
CA LEU A 28 -4.17 13.77 1.50
C LEU A 28 -3.72 14.57 0.27
N ILE A 29 -4.40 14.36 -0.84
CA ILE A 29 -4.11 15.02 -2.11
C ILE A 29 -5.16 16.09 -2.35
N LYS A 30 -4.70 17.33 -2.43
CA LYS A 30 -5.60 18.46 -2.71
C LYS A 30 -6.06 18.40 -4.17
N SER A 31 -7.37 18.40 -4.37
CA SER A 31 -7.99 18.50 -5.68
C SER A 31 -8.56 19.90 -5.87
N PRO A 32 -7.90 20.78 -6.63
CA PRO A 32 -8.43 22.14 -6.85
C PRO A 32 -9.76 22.15 -7.60
N SER A 33 -9.95 21.24 -8.56
CA SER A 33 -11.18 21.16 -9.34
C SER A 33 -12.39 20.72 -8.49
N MET A 34 -12.19 19.87 -7.49
CA MET A 34 -13.23 19.42 -6.58
C MET A 34 -13.29 20.25 -5.28
N ASN A 35 -12.33 21.16 -5.09
CA ASN A 35 -12.17 21.98 -3.89
C ASN A 35 -12.20 21.18 -2.59
N LYS A 36 -11.50 20.03 -2.59
CA LYS A 36 -11.42 19.16 -1.41
C LYS A 36 -10.10 18.38 -1.39
N ASP A 37 -9.78 17.82 -0.23
CA ASP A 37 -8.69 16.86 -0.10
C ASP A 37 -9.22 15.44 -0.31
N VAL A 38 -8.49 14.65 -1.09
CA VAL A 38 -8.81 13.25 -1.36
C VAL A 38 -7.79 12.38 -0.61
N GLN A 39 -8.30 11.48 0.22
CA GLN A 39 -7.45 10.51 0.90
C GLN A 39 -7.03 9.42 -0.10
N VAL A 40 -5.74 9.07 -0.09
CA VAL A 40 -5.18 8.04 -0.97
C VAL A 40 -4.23 7.18 -0.16
N VAL A 41 -4.41 5.86 -0.22
CA VAL A 41 -3.44 4.91 0.31
C VAL A 41 -2.53 4.48 -0.84
N VAL A 42 -1.23 4.61 -0.64
CA VAL A 42 -0.22 4.23 -1.63
C VAL A 42 0.67 3.16 -1.04
N VAL A 43 0.80 2.05 -1.74
CA VAL A 43 1.73 0.96 -1.41
C VAL A 43 2.88 1.02 -2.42
N THR A 44 4.07 1.38 -1.93
CA THR A 44 5.26 1.57 -2.76
C THR A 44 6.23 0.43 -2.53
N PRO A 45 6.61 -0.34 -3.55
CA PRO A 45 7.59 -1.42 -3.39
C PRO A 45 8.97 -0.85 -3.08
N ASP A 46 9.80 -1.63 -2.42
CA ASP A 46 11.16 -1.25 -2.07
C ASP A 46 11.97 -0.83 -3.30
N ALA A 47 11.76 -1.50 -4.44
CA ALA A 47 12.44 -1.17 -5.71
C ALA A 47 12.20 0.27 -6.18
N ALA A 48 11.10 0.90 -5.78
CA ALA A 48 10.77 2.28 -6.13
C ALA A 48 11.20 3.30 -5.06
N LEU A 49 11.86 2.85 -4.01
CA LEU A 49 12.31 3.68 -2.88
C LEU A 49 13.82 3.88 -2.90
N GLY A 50 14.29 4.96 -2.29
CA GLY A 50 15.70 5.21 -2.05
C GLY A 50 16.48 5.71 -3.26
N LYS A 51 17.82 5.72 -3.12
CA LYS A 51 18.74 6.30 -4.11
C LYS A 51 18.84 5.49 -5.40
N LYS A 52 18.57 4.19 -5.34
CA LYS A 52 18.59 3.29 -6.50
C LYS A 52 17.18 2.96 -6.99
N ALA A 53 16.23 3.85 -6.73
CA ALA A 53 14.84 3.65 -7.12
C ALA A 53 14.71 3.46 -8.63
N VAL A 54 13.90 2.48 -9.02
CA VAL A 54 13.52 2.23 -10.39
C VAL A 54 12.06 2.58 -10.62
N ALA A 55 11.71 2.98 -11.84
CA ALA A 55 10.33 3.22 -12.20
C ALA A 55 9.56 1.90 -12.16
N CYS A 56 8.43 1.90 -11.44
CA CYS A 56 7.53 0.76 -11.34
C CYS A 56 6.17 1.12 -11.91
N PRO A 57 5.46 0.17 -12.53
CA PRO A 57 4.08 0.42 -12.96
C PRO A 57 3.18 0.67 -11.75
N ALA A 58 2.15 1.48 -11.93
CA ALA A 58 1.15 1.75 -10.93
C ALA A 58 -0.19 1.13 -11.32
N ILE A 59 -0.84 0.49 -10.35
CA ILE A 59 -2.20 -0.02 -10.48
C ILE A 59 -3.09 0.75 -9.51
N TYR A 60 -4.16 1.34 -10.03
CA TYR A 60 -5.18 2.01 -9.24
C TYR A 60 -6.25 1.01 -8.83
N LEU A 61 -6.44 0.85 -7.53
CA LEU A 61 -7.45 -0.02 -6.95
C LEU A 61 -8.61 0.82 -6.43
N LEU A 62 -9.72 0.79 -7.13
CA LEU A 62 -10.91 1.54 -6.79
C LEU A 62 -11.81 0.69 -5.88
N HIS A 63 -12.20 1.24 -4.73
CA HIS A 63 -13.10 0.54 -3.81
C HIS A 63 -14.54 0.58 -4.33
N GLY A 64 -15.39 -0.30 -3.81
CA GLY A 64 -16.82 -0.32 -4.10
C GLY A 64 -17.62 0.64 -3.20
N TYR A 65 -18.93 0.64 -3.42
CA TYR A 65 -19.87 1.44 -2.62
C TYR A 65 -19.72 1.13 -1.11
N GLY A 66 -19.69 2.16 -0.30
CA GLY A 66 -19.49 2.04 1.15
C GLY A 66 -18.03 1.85 1.58
N GLY A 67 -17.10 1.73 0.63
CA GLY A 67 -15.67 1.62 0.93
C GLY A 67 -14.96 2.96 1.09
N ASN A 68 -13.64 2.90 1.19
CA ASN A 68 -12.76 4.06 1.34
C ASN A 68 -11.33 3.72 0.86
N ALA A 69 -10.38 4.64 1.05
CA ALA A 69 -8.99 4.44 0.65
C ALA A 69 -8.32 3.21 1.31
N LYS A 70 -8.77 2.79 2.49
CA LYS A 70 -8.20 1.66 3.24
C LYS A 70 -8.87 0.32 2.93
N THR A 71 -9.90 0.30 2.10
CA THR A 71 -10.67 -0.92 1.81
C THR A 71 -9.78 -2.04 1.29
N TRP A 72 -8.93 -1.76 0.30
CA TRP A 72 -8.10 -2.79 -0.31
C TRP A 72 -7.01 -3.33 0.61
N ILE A 73 -6.40 -2.48 1.42
CA ILE A 73 -5.39 -2.94 2.39
C ILE A 73 -6.04 -3.78 3.50
N GLY A 74 -7.31 -3.53 3.81
CA GLY A 74 -8.09 -4.33 4.76
C GLY A 74 -8.50 -5.68 4.19
N ILE A 75 -8.98 -5.71 2.95
CA ILE A 75 -9.41 -6.94 2.26
C ILE A 75 -8.20 -7.83 1.92
N LYS A 76 -7.09 -7.20 1.54
CA LYS A 76 -5.88 -7.88 1.10
C LYS A 76 -4.66 -7.36 1.86
N PRO A 77 -4.46 -7.81 3.12
CA PRO A 77 -3.38 -7.31 3.96
C PRO A 77 -1.97 -7.60 3.43
N ASN A 78 -1.84 -8.50 2.48
CA ASN A 78 -0.57 -8.85 1.83
C ASN A 78 -0.26 -8.00 0.59
N LEU A 79 -0.97 -6.90 0.34
CA LEU A 79 -0.64 -5.98 -0.76
C LEU A 79 0.82 -5.49 -0.72
N PRO A 80 1.40 -5.14 0.44
CA PRO A 80 2.81 -4.77 0.50
C PRO A 80 3.75 -5.87 0.00
N GLN A 81 3.47 -7.12 0.35
CA GLN A 81 4.23 -8.27 -0.13
C GLN A 81 4.14 -8.41 -1.64
N ILE A 82 2.95 -8.30 -2.19
CA ILE A 82 2.71 -8.38 -3.65
C ILE A 82 3.43 -7.24 -4.37
N ALA A 83 3.38 -6.03 -3.81
CA ALA A 83 4.09 -4.88 -4.35
C ALA A 83 5.59 -5.15 -4.49
N ASP A 84 6.23 -5.70 -3.44
CA ASP A 84 7.65 -6.04 -3.46
C ASP A 84 7.96 -7.17 -4.43
N GLU A 85 7.17 -8.25 -4.43
CA GLU A 85 7.40 -9.41 -5.28
C GLU A 85 7.28 -9.08 -6.77
N LYS A 86 6.34 -8.20 -7.12
CA LYS A 86 6.03 -7.87 -8.52
C LYS A 86 6.59 -6.54 -9.00
N GLY A 87 7.13 -5.71 -8.10
CA GLY A 87 7.59 -4.37 -8.45
C GLY A 87 6.46 -3.46 -8.93
N ILE A 88 5.33 -3.45 -8.22
CA ILE A 88 4.12 -2.70 -8.57
C ILE A 88 3.80 -1.70 -7.46
N ILE A 89 3.45 -0.47 -7.84
CA ILE A 89 2.88 0.53 -6.95
C ILE A 89 1.37 0.38 -6.96
N PHE A 90 0.73 0.23 -5.79
CA PHE A 90 -0.72 0.24 -5.68
C PHE A 90 -1.18 1.61 -5.18
N VAL A 91 -2.16 2.19 -5.87
CA VAL A 91 -2.75 3.50 -5.53
C VAL A 91 -4.24 3.28 -5.26
N CYS A 92 -4.66 3.55 -4.02
CA CYS A 92 -6.02 3.29 -3.57
C CYS A 92 -6.69 4.62 -3.18
N PRO A 93 -7.33 5.32 -4.12
CA PRO A 93 -8.01 6.58 -3.83
C PRO A 93 -9.34 6.34 -3.11
N ASP A 94 -9.75 7.33 -2.32
CA ASP A 94 -11.09 7.37 -1.73
C ASP A 94 -12.05 8.10 -2.68
N GLY A 95 -12.92 7.35 -3.32
CA GLY A 95 -13.99 7.89 -4.16
C GLY A 95 -15.30 8.09 -3.41
N LYS A 96 -15.33 7.82 -2.10
CA LYS A 96 -16.55 7.84 -1.28
C LYS A 96 -17.67 7.05 -1.95
N ASN A 97 -18.88 7.57 -2.02
CA ASN A 97 -20.01 6.94 -2.69
C ASN A 97 -20.37 7.66 -4.00
N SER A 98 -19.38 8.30 -4.63
CA SER A 98 -19.56 9.10 -5.85
C SER A 98 -19.54 8.28 -7.15
N TRP A 99 -19.28 6.98 -7.09
CA TRP A 99 -19.06 6.12 -8.27
C TRP A 99 -17.89 6.60 -9.14
N TYR A 100 -16.98 7.42 -8.58
CA TYR A 100 -15.89 8.08 -9.33
C TYR A 100 -16.42 8.89 -10.50
N TRP A 101 -17.62 9.44 -10.34
CA TRP A 101 -18.32 10.16 -11.38
C TRP A 101 -18.06 11.66 -11.24
N ASP A 102 -17.77 12.30 -12.38
CA ASP A 102 -17.67 13.75 -12.44
C ASP A 102 -19.07 14.35 -12.62
N SER A 103 -19.62 14.86 -11.53
CA SER A 103 -20.95 15.43 -11.52
C SER A 103 -20.89 16.94 -11.27
N PRO A 104 -21.43 17.78 -12.16
CA PRO A 104 -21.51 19.22 -11.91
C PRO A 104 -22.48 19.58 -10.80
N LYS A 105 -23.38 18.68 -10.42
CA LYS A 105 -24.37 18.90 -9.34
C LYS A 105 -23.87 18.45 -7.98
N ASP A 106 -23.00 17.45 -7.97
CA ASP A 106 -22.42 16.88 -6.75
C ASP A 106 -20.99 16.45 -7.04
N PRO A 107 -20.05 17.38 -6.89
CA PRO A 107 -18.64 17.11 -7.15
C PRO A 107 -17.94 16.36 -6.02
N SER A 108 -18.66 15.80 -5.04
CA SER A 108 -18.11 15.14 -3.86
C SER A 108 -17.47 13.78 -4.14
#